data_572683ee412242a8a7fb48c3c7ef418d
#
_entry.id   572683ee412242a8a7fb48c3c7ef418d
#
_cell.length_a   1.000
_cell.length_b   1.000
_cell.length_c   1.000
_cell.angle_alpha   90.00
_cell.angle_beta   90.00
_cell.angle_gamma   90.00
#
_symmetry.space_group_name_H-M   'P 1'
#
loop_
_entity.id
_entity.type
_entity.pdbx_description
1 polymer ?
#
loop_
_entity_poly.entity_id
_entity_poly.type
_entity_poly.pdbx_seq_one_letter_code
_entity_poly.pdbx_strand_id
1 'polypeptide(L)'
;MIVVTGRMFRSVRPYLEQAGLATPVVCYQGAVVAEPGTGRFLRHEPIPLELAREAIGAVDEEGFGLNCYVHDELYVASATPEARRYAEFQHIPIHVVGPLLDWLAEPPTKLVTIGDPDVLDGLETRLKARFDGRMFISKSLPYFLELASAKVTKGSGMDFVAGHLGLDRERVVAFGDGENDVELLEWAGYAVAVANAHERVLAAADHVCPPVEEEGVAQVIEAYLTDAR
;
A
#
# COMPACT_ATOMS: atom_id res chain seq x y z
N MET A 1 18.81 1.58 -1.58
CA MET A 1 17.63 0.92 -0.97
C MET A 1 16.38 1.68 -1.37
N ILE A 2 15.31 0.98 -1.74
CA ILE A 2 14.02 1.58 -2.14
C ILE A 2 12.96 1.05 -1.18
N VAL A 3 12.14 1.95 -0.62
CA VAL A 3 11.02 1.57 0.25
C VAL A 3 9.76 1.42 -0.59
N VAL A 4 9.03 0.30 -0.38
CA VAL A 4 7.76 -0.02 -1.03
C VAL A 4 6.71 -0.27 0.05
N THR A 5 5.64 0.52 0.08
CA THR A 5 4.69 0.50 1.20
C THR A 5 3.24 0.78 0.78
N GLY A 6 2.28 0.26 1.53
CA GLY A 6 0.87 0.64 1.43
C GLY A 6 0.54 1.98 2.10
N ARG A 7 1.47 2.55 2.88
CA ARG A 7 1.27 3.85 3.54
C ARG A 7 1.19 4.99 2.52
N MET A 8 0.53 6.09 2.92
CA MET A 8 0.56 7.33 2.17
C MET A 8 1.93 8.00 2.28
N PHE A 9 2.29 8.84 1.31
CA PHE A 9 3.61 9.47 1.26
C PHE A 9 3.88 10.33 2.50
N ARG A 10 2.92 11.16 2.91
CA ARG A 10 3.03 11.98 4.13
C ARG A 10 3.35 11.16 5.38
N SER A 11 2.75 9.97 5.51
CA SER A 11 2.97 9.10 6.68
C SER A 11 4.34 8.43 6.67
N VAL A 12 4.90 8.09 5.51
CA VAL A 12 6.20 7.40 5.42
C VAL A 12 7.39 8.37 5.35
N ARG A 13 7.20 9.57 4.84
CA ARG A 13 8.25 10.56 4.61
C ARG A 13 9.15 10.82 5.83
N PRO A 14 8.64 11.02 7.07
CA PRO A 14 9.50 11.25 8.24
C PRO A 14 10.48 10.09 8.51
N TYR A 15 10.07 8.85 8.24
CA TYR A 15 10.93 7.67 8.39
C TYR A 15 12.03 7.63 7.33
N LEU A 16 11.73 8.04 6.09
CA LEU A 16 12.72 8.15 5.01
C LEU A 16 13.76 9.20 5.34
N GLU A 17 13.33 10.36 5.84
CA GLU A 17 14.20 11.45 6.26
C GLU A 17 15.11 11.01 7.42
N GLN A 18 14.56 10.32 8.43
CA GLN A 18 15.33 9.78 9.56
C GLN A 18 16.36 8.74 9.11
N ALA A 19 16.01 7.90 8.14
CA ALA A 19 16.89 6.88 7.58
C ALA A 19 17.89 7.43 6.54
N GLY A 20 17.82 8.72 6.17
CA GLY A 20 18.67 9.33 5.15
C GLY A 20 18.42 8.78 3.75
N LEU A 21 17.21 8.29 3.45
CA LEU A 21 16.86 7.70 2.17
C LEU A 21 16.34 8.78 1.21
N ALA A 22 17.07 8.97 0.11
CA ALA A 22 16.75 9.97 -0.93
C ALA A 22 16.21 9.33 -2.23
N THR A 23 16.25 8.01 -2.36
CA THR A 23 15.69 7.29 -3.52
C THR A 23 14.18 7.46 -3.59
N PRO A 24 13.57 7.41 -4.79
CA PRO A 24 12.10 7.39 -4.91
C PRO A 24 11.48 6.30 -4.04
N VAL A 25 10.34 6.62 -3.43
CA VAL A 25 9.56 5.70 -2.58
C VAL A 25 8.28 5.30 -3.31
N VAL A 26 7.92 4.02 -3.21
CA VAL A 26 6.64 3.51 -3.70
C VAL A 26 5.64 3.52 -2.53
N CYS A 27 4.56 4.29 -2.69
CA CYS A 27 3.51 4.50 -1.69
C CYS A 27 2.15 4.00 -2.19
N TYR A 28 1.15 3.93 -1.29
CA TYR A 28 -0.22 3.57 -1.65
C TYR A 28 -0.30 2.26 -2.45
N GLN A 29 0.43 1.21 -2.03
CA GLN A 29 0.49 -0.09 -2.73
C GLN A 29 1.01 -0.01 -4.17
N GLY A 30 1.68 1.08 -4.57
CA GLY A 30 2.15 1.31 -5.93
C GLY A 30 1.41 2.40 -6.69
N ALA A 31 0.31 2.95 -6.15
CA ALA A 31 -0.43 4.04 -6.79
C ALA A 31 0.38 5.33 -6.90
N VAL A 32 1.31 5.55 -6.01
CA VAL A 32 2.18 6.73 -6.00
C VAL A 32 3.63 6.33 -5.95
N VAL A 33 4.45 6.96 -6.79
CA VAL A 33 5.92 7.00 -6.62
C VAL A 33 6.31 8.45 -6.38
N ALA A 34 7.00 8.72 -5.28
CA ALA A 34 7.34 10.08 -4.85
C ALA A 34 8.85 10.25 -4.60
N GLU A 35 9.33 11.47 -4.80
CA GLU A 35 10.68 11.91 -4.39
C GLU A 35 10.64 12.38 -2.92
N PRO A 36 11.36 11.76 -1.98
CA PRO A 36 11.32 12.15 -0.57
C PRO A 36 11.70 13.61 -0.33
N GLY A 37 12.75 14.09 -0.99
CA GLY A 37 13.29 15.45 -0.77
C GLY A 37 12.36 16.57 -1.23
N THR A 38 11.69 16.42 -2.36
CA THR A 38 10.81 17.45 -2.95
C THR A 38 9.34 17.24 -2.64
N GLY A 39 8.93 16.01 -2.33
CA GLY A 39 7.52 15.61 -2.23
C GLY A 39 6.81 15.49 -3.58
N ARG A 40 7.54 15.60 -4.70
CA ARG A 40 6.97 15.49 -6.04
C ARG A 40 6.57 14.05 -6.34
N PHE A 41 5.34 13.86 -6.84
CA PHE A 41 4.89 12.59 -7.38
C PHE A 41 5.45 12.39 -8.78
N LEU A 42 6.24 11.34 -8.97
CA LEU A 42 6.78 10.91 -10.27
C LEU A 42 5.76 10.05 -11.03
N ARG A 43 4.92 9.33 -10.30
CA ARG A 43 3.81 8.53 -10.79
C ARG A 43 2.62 8.72 -9.86
N HIS A 44 1.42 8.80 -10.44
CA HIS A 44 0.16 8.78 -9.71
C HIS A 44 -0.90 8.03 -10.53
N GLU A 45 -1.46 6.96 -9.96
CA GLU A 45 -2.51 6.11 -10.55
C GLU A 45 -3.74 6.12 -9.64
N PRO A 46 -4.55 7.19 -9.69
CA PRO A 46 -5.75 7.28 -8.87
C PRO A 46 -6.85 6.33 -9.37
N ILE A 47 -7.84 6.09 -8.51
CA ILE A 47 -9.07 5.41 -8.90
C ILE A 47 -9.87 6.35 -9.81
N PRO A 48 -10.32 5.94 -11.01
CA PRO A 48 -11.20 6.78 -11.85
C PRO A 48 -12.40 7.28 -11.05
N LEU A 49 -12.74 8.56 -11.17
CA LEU A 49 -13.74 9.24 -10.32
C LEU A 49 -15.08 8.50 -10.26
N GLU A 50 -15.62 8.10 -11.41
CA GLU A 50 -16.90 7.39 -11.46
C GLU A 50 -16.84 6.02 -10.77
N LEU A 51 -15.70 5.32 -10.90
CA LEU A 51 -15.48 4.05 -10.23
C LEU A 51 -15.33 4.23 -8.71
N ALA A 52 -14.66 5.30 -8.28
CA ALA A 52 -14.56 5.66 -6.86
C ALA A 52 -15.92 5.98 -6.25
N ARG A 53 -16.77 6.72 -6.97
CA ARG A 53 -18.14 7.03 -6.54
C ARG A 53 -19.01 5.76 -6.45
N GLU A 54 -18.88 4.86 -7.42
CA GLU A 54 -19.54 3.53 -7.37
C GLU A 54 -19.07 2.74 -6.15
N ALA A 55 -17.77 2.76 -5.86
CA ALA A 55 -17.20 2.04 -4.71
C ALA A 55 -17.65 2.63 -3.37
N ILE A 56 -17.69 3.96 -3.24
CA ILE A 56 -18.20 4.63 -2.05
C ILE A 56 -19.65 4.23 -1.81
N GLY A 57 -20.50 4.32 -2.85
CA GLY A 57 -21.90 3.90 -2.72
C GLY A 57 -22.06 2.44 -2.31
N ALA A 58 -21.25 1.54 -2.89
CA ALA A 58 -21.29 0.12 -2.55
C ALA A 58 -20.90 -0.16 -1.09
N VAL A 59 -19.93 0.55 -0.55
CA VAL A 59 -19.48 0.40 0.84
C VAL A 59 -20.48 1.05 1.81
N ASP A 60 -21.05 2.19 1.45
CA ASP A 60 -22.12 2.86 2.22
C ASP A 60 -23.38 1.99 2.31
N GLU A 61 -23.79 1.31 1.21
CA GLU A 61 -24.90 0.34 1.19
C GLU A 61 -24.71 -0.82 2.18
N GLU A 62 -23.46 -1.22 2.44
CA GLU A 62 -23.08 -2.26 3.40
C GLU A 62 -22.94 -1.72 4.84
N GLY A 63 -23.15 -0.42 5.04
CA GLY A 63 -23.11 0.22 6.35
C GLY A 63 -21.71 0.56 6.89
N PHE A 64 -20.69 0.55 6.03
CA PHE A 64 -19.32 0.88 6.43
C PHE A 64 -18.94 2.33 6.11
N GLY A 65 -18.12 2.91 6.98
CA GLY A 65 -17.45 4.19 6.70
C GLY A 65 -16.20 3.99 5.85
N LEU A 66 -15.81 5.03 5.11
CA LEU A 66 -14.62 5.06 4.28
C LEU A 66 -13.67 6.19 4.65
N ASN A 67 -12.40 5.87 4.64
CA ASN A 67 -11.27 6.78 4.57
C ASN A 67 -10.95 7.02 3.08
N CYS A 68 -11.03 8.25 2.62
CA CYS A 68 -10.80 8.65 1.23
C CYS A 68 -9.52 9.49 1.13
N TYR A 69 -8.64 9.15 0.20
CA TYR A 69 -7.33 9.81 0.06
C TYR A 69 -7.27 10.63 -1.22
N VAL A 70 -7.17 11.95 -1.06
CA VAL A 70 -7.01 12.91 -2.16
C VAL A 70 -5.84 13.84 -1.82
N HIS A 71 -4.94 14.11 -2.76
CA HIS A 71 -3.77 14.99 -2.59
C HIS A 71 -2.89 14.67 -1.37
N ASP A 72 -2.71 13.37 -1.08
CA ASP A 72 -1.94 12.89 0.09
C ASP A 72 -2.51 13.35 1.44
N GLU A 73 -3.84 13.60 1.49
CA GLU A 73 -4.62 13.94 2.69
C GLU A 73 -5.72 12.93 2.92
N LEU A 74 -6.13 12.76 4.20
CA LEU A 74 -7.19 11.84 4.61
C LEU A 74 -8.51 12.58 4.84
N TYR A 75 -9.54 12.18 4.11
CA TYR A 75 -10.89 12.71 4.20
C TYR A 75 -11.87 11.62 4.64
N VAL A 76 -12.82 11.99 5.50
CA VAL A 76 -13.87 11.10 6.01
C VAL A 76 -15.22 11.81 6.06
N ALA A 77 -16.30 11.03 5.99
CA ALA A 77 -17.64 11.58 6.18
C ALA A 77 -17.86 12.09 7.61
N SER A 78 -17.33 11.37 8.61
CA SER A 78 -17.39 11.74 10.02
C SER A 78 -16.18 11.20 10.78
N ALA A 79 -15.77 11.87 11.84
CA ALA A 79 -14.63 11.47 12.66
C ALA A 79 -15.03 10.38 13.67
N THR A 80 -15.29 9.17 13.18
CA THR A 80 -15.59 8.00 14.04
C THR A 80 -14.38 7.61 14.91
N PRO A 81 -14.56 6.83 15.99
CA PRO A 81 -13.46 6.30 16.78
C PRO A 81 -12.45 5.50 15.95
N GLU A 82 -12.93 4.73 14.95
CA GLU A 82 -12.11 3.92 14.03
C GLU A 82 -11.27 4.82 13.13
N ALA A 83 -11.88 5.85 12.51
CA ALA A 83 -11.19 6.81 11.66
C ALA A 83 -10.12 7.59 12.45
N ARG A 84 -10.40 7.99 13.69
CA ARG A 84 -9.42 8.65 14.55
C ARG A 84 -8.25 7.74 14.90
N ARG A 85 -8.51 6.50 15.35
CA ARG A 85 -7.44 5.52 15.65
C ARG A 85 -6.57 5.23 14.43
N TYR A 86 -7.19 5.15 13.25
CA TYR A 86 -6.46 4.98 12.00
C TYR A 86 -5.55 6.19 11.71
N ALA A 87 -6.06 7.41 11.83
CA ALA A 87 -5.29 8.62 11.62
C ALA A 87 -4.12 8.76 12.61
N GLU A 88 -4.34 8.40 13.89
CA GLU A 88 -3.30 8.33 14.91
C GLU A 88 -2.23 7.28 14.56
N PHE A 89 -2.64 6.07 14.15
CA PHE A 89 -1.72 5.01 13.71
C PHE A 89 -0.86 5.42 12.50
N GLN A 90 -1.44 6.19 11.58
CA GLN A 90 -0.74 6.71 10.41
C GLN A 90 0.04 8.02 10.67
N HIS A 91 -0.14 8.64 11.85
CA HIS A 91 0.41 9.95 12.21
C HIS A 91 0.01 11.07 11.23
N ILE A 92 -1.26 11.12 10.85
CA ILE A 92 -1.80 12.06 9.86
C ILE A 92 -3.02 12.82 10.39
N PRO A 93 -3.27 14.05 9.90
CA PRO A 93 -4.50 14.75 10.18
C PRO A 93 -5.69 14.09 9.48
N ILE A 94 -6.89 14.33 10.01
CA ILE A 94 -8.16 13.88 9.44
C ILE A 94 -9.03 15.10 9.08
N HIS A 95 -9.59 15.09 7.87
CA HIS A 95 -10.49 16.12 7.38
C HIS A 95 -11.93 15.58 7.31
N VAL A 96 -12.85 16.21 8.04
CA VAL A 96 -14.26 15.81 8.04
C VAL A 96 -15.00 16.66 7.01
N VAL A 97 -15.62 16.00 6.02
CA VAL A 97 -16.24 16.68 4.86
C VAL A 97 -17.72 16.38 4.65
N GLY A 98 -18.33 15.58 5.56
CA GLY A 98 -19.70 15.08 5.35
C GLY A 98 -19.75 13.93 4.33
N PRO A 99 -20.92 13.62 3.75
CA PRO A 99 -21.06 12.50 2.83
C PRO A 99 -20.06 12.56 1.69
N LEU A 100 -19.22 11.50 1.55
CA LEU A 100 -18.14 11.47 0.56
C LEU A 100 -18.64 11.58 -0.88
N LEU A 101 -19.83 11.05 -1.19
CA LEU A 101 -20.44 11.15 -2.52
C LEU A 101 -20.78 12.59 -2.93
N ASP A 102 -21.13 13.45 -1.95
CA ASP A 102 -21.44 14.85 -2.20
C ASP A 102 -20.17 15.70 -2.34
N TRP A 103 -19.14 15.31 -1.60
CA TRP A 103 -17.88 16.04 -1.52
C TRP A 103 -16.89 15.68 -2.64
N LEU A 104 -16.80 14.39 -3.03
CA LEU A 104 -15.75 13.90 -3.94
C LEU A 104 -15.94 14.44 -5.36
N ALA A 105 -15.05 15.35 -5.76
CA ALA A 105 -15.02 15.97 -7.09
C ALA A 105 -13.80 15.55 -7.92
N GLU A 106 -12.82 14.87 -7.33
CA GLU A 106 -11.56 14.47 -7.98
C GLU A 106 -11.27 12.98 -7.74
N PRO A 107 -10.53 12.32 -8.64
CA PRO A 107 -10.11 10.93 -8.49
C PRO A 107 -9.28 10.71 -7.20
N PRO A 108 -9.73 9.90 -6.25
CA PRO A 108 -8.97 9.58 -5.04
C PRO A 108 -7.84 8.58 -5.35
N THR A 109 -6.75 8.67 -4.61
CA THR A 109 -5.63 7.72 -4.72
C THR A 109 -6.02 6.33 -4.20
N LYS A 110 -6.75 6.29 -3.09
CA LYS A 110 -7.14 5.06 -2.38
C LYS A 110 -8.40 5.31 -1.56
N LEU A 111 -9.16 4.23 -1.31
CA LEU A 111 -10.22 4.17 -0.32
C LEU A 111 -9.87 3.06 0.69
N VAL A 112 -10.20 3.24 1.97
CA VAL A 112 -9.99 2.22 3.00
C VAL A 112 -11.22 2.16 3.90
N THR A 113 -11.78 0.97 4.08
CA THR A 113 -12.77 0.73 5.14
C THR A 113 -12.13 -0.04 6.29
N ILE A 114 -12.62 0.22 7.49
CA ILE A 114 -12.11 -0.34 8.75
C ILE A 114 -13.24 -1.10 9.41
N GLY A 115 -12.98 -2.32 9.84
CA GLY A 115 -13.99 -3.14 10.48
C GLY A 115 -13.45 -4.37 11.16
N ASP A 116 -14.36 -5.17 11.70
CA ASP A 116 -14.05 -6.47 12.23
C ASP A 116 -13.53 -7.39 11.10
N PRO A 117 -12.45 -8.17 11.32
CA PRO A 117 -11.85 -9.03 10.30
C PRO A 117 -12.83 -9.99 9.63
N ASP A 118 -13.67 -10.67 10.41
CA ASP A 118 -14.63 -11.68 9.89
C ASP A 118 -15.72 -11.00 9.04
N VAL A 119 -16.14 -9.79 9.43
CA VAL A 119 -17.12 -9.01 8.68
C VAL A 119 -16.51 -8.46 7.39
N LEU A 120 -15.25 -8.02 7.43
CA LEU A 120 -14.53 -7.54 6.25
C LEU A 120 -14.24 -8.65 5.24
N ASP A 121 -14.10 -9.93 5.63
CA ASP A 121 -13.97 -11.05 4.71
C ASP A 121 -15.20 -11.20 3.81
N GLY A 122 -16.39 -11.09 4.42
CA GLY A 122 -17.64 -11.08 3.67
C GLY A 122 -17.78 -9.87 2.75
N LEU A 123 -17.41 -8.69 3.22
CA LEU A 123 -17.44 -7.45 2.42
C LEU A 123 -16.45 -7.54 1.24
N GLU A 124 -15.22 -7.98 1.48
CA GLU A 124 -14.21 -8.17 0.43
C GLU A 124 -14.72 -9.08 -0.68
N THR A 125 -15.31 -10.21 -0.32
CA THR A 125 -15.87 -11.16 -1.28
C THR A 125 -16.94 -10.53 -2.15
N ARG A 126 -17.88 -9.78 -1.56
CA ARG A 126 -18.96 -9.10 -2.28
C ARG A 126 -18.43 -7.98 -3.19
N LEU A 127 -17.50 -7.17 -2.69
CA LEU A 127 -16.91 -6.10 -3.49
C LEU A 127 -16.07 -6.65 -4.65
N LYS A 128 -15.27 -7.69 -4.44
CA LYS A 128 -14.53 -8.37 -5.51
C LYS A 128 -15.48 -8.89 -6.60
N ALA A 129 -16.59 -9.51 -6.22
CA ALA A 129 -17.61 -9.97 -7.19
C ALA A 129 -18.30 -8.79 -7.92
N ARG A 130 -18.63 -7.71 -7.21
CA ARG A 130 -19.28 -6.51 -7.81
C ARG A 130 -18.37 -5.78 -8.80
N PHE A 131 -17.09 -5.64 -8.46
CA PHE A 131 -16.14 -4.89 -9.28
C PHE A 131 -15.41 -5.73 -10.33
N ASP A 132 -15.41 -7.06 -10.22
CA ASP A 132 -14.91 -8.02 -11.22
C ASP A 132 -13.57 -7.59 -11.86
N GLY A 133 -12.55 -7.37 -11.05
CA GLY A 133 -11.22 -6.93 -11.50
C GLY A 133 -11.08 -5.49 -11.96
N ARG A 134 -12.17 -4.68 -11.95
CA ARG A 134 -12.09 -3.23 -12.27
C ARG A 134 -11.35 -2.43 -11.20
N MET A 135 -11.18 -2.99 -10.00
CA MET A 135 -10.45 -2.41 -8.88
C MET A 135 -9.53 -3.44 -8.25
N PHE A 136 -8.41 -2.96 -7.71
CA PHE A 136 -7.66 -3.70 -6.71
C PHE A 136 -8.43 -3.63 -5.38
N ILE A 137 -8.73 -4.79 -4.78
CA ILE A 137 -9.43 -4.91 -3.50
C ILE A 137 -8.70 -5.97 -2.69
N SER A 138 -8.11 -5.59 -1.56
CA SER A 138 -7.35 -6.51 -0.70
C SER A 138 -7.24 -5.96 0.72
N LYS A 139 -7.00 -6.83 1.69
CA LYS A 139 -6.65 -6.43 3.05
C LYS A 139 -5.16 -6.18 3.16
N SER A 140 -4.77 -5.04 3.75
CA SER A 140 -3.38 -4.76 4.13
C SER A 140 -3.07 -5.18 5.56
N LEU A 141 -4.09 -5.18 6.40
CA LEU A 141 -4.14 -5.77 7.73
C LEU A 141 -5.52 -6.43 7.89
N PRO A 142 -5.71 -7.37 8.81
CA PRO A 142 -6.97 -8.09 8.94
C PRO A 142 -8.20 -7.17 9.05
N TYR A 143 -8.06 -6.00 9.66
CA TYR A 143 -9.10 -5.01 9.92
C TYR A 143 -9.09 -3.82 8.94
N PHE A 144 -8.29 -3.83 7.87
CA PHE A 144 -8.23 -2.79 6.83
C PHE A 144 -8.48 -3.39 5.44
N LEU A 145 -9.61 -3.07 4.84
CA LEU A 145 -9.90 -3.40 3.45
C LEU A 145 -9.63 -2.18 2.57
N GLU A 146 -8.70 -2.33 1.65
CA GLU A 146 -8.22 -1.28 0.75
C GLU A 146 -8.80 -1.47 -0.66
N LEU A 147 -9.22 -0.35 -1.27
CA LEU A 147 -9.65 -0.29 -2.65
C LEU A 147 -8.75 0.71 -3.39
N ALA A 148 -8.21 0.29 -4.54
CA ALA A 148 -7.33 1.10 -5.37
C ALA A 148 -7.60 0.86 -6.86
N SER A 149 -6.91 1.56 -7.75
CA SER A 149 -6.96 1.29 -9.19
C SER A 149 -6.50 -0.14 -9.48
N ALA A 150 -7.15 -0.85 -10.40
CA ALA A 150 -6.75 -2.20 -10.82
C ALA A 150 -5.33 -2.30 -11.39
N LYS A 151 -4.73 -1.16 -11.76
CA LYS A 151 -3.37 -1.09 -12.30
C LYS A 151 -2.29 -1.02 -11.21
N VAL A 152 -2.70 -1.01 -9.95
CA VAL A 152 -1.83 -0.73 -8.82
C VAL A 152 -1.46 -2.02 -8.10
N THR A 153 -0.16 -2.31 -8.05
CA THR A 153 0.46 -3.30 -7.16
C THR A 153 1.82 -2.77 -6.72
N LYS A 154 2.37 -3.30 -5.64
CA LYS A 154 3.74 -2.98 -5.21
C LYS A 154 4.77 -3.28 -6.31
N GLY A 155 4.57 -4.38 -7.04
CA GLY A 155 5.39 -4.74 -8.21
C GLY A 155 5.32 -3.70 -9.31
N SER A 156 4.12 -3.23 -9.71
CA SER A 156 3.97 -2.20 -10.75
C SER A 156 4.58 -0.85 -10.35
N GLY A 157 4.55 -0.51 -9.06
CA GLY A 157 5.22 0.67 -8.53
C GLY A 157 6.75 0.54 -8.61
N MET A 158 7.28 -0.64 -8.27
CA MET A 158 8.73 -0.90 -8.34
C MET A 158 9.22 -0.98 -9.79
N ASP A 159 8.43 -1.55 -10.70
CA ASP A 159 8.73 -1.55 -12.14
C ASP A 159 8.93 -0.13 -12.69
N PHE A 160 8.03 0.79 -12.31
CA PHE A 160 8.20 2.20 -12.66
C PHE A 160 9.50 2.79 -12.09
N VAL A 161 9.82 2.52 -10.81
CA VAL A 161 11.07 3.02 -10.18
C VAL A 161 12.30 2.43 -10.86
N ALA A 162 12.28 1.14 -11.18
CA ALA A 162 13.38 0.48 -11.88
C ALA A 162 13.62 1.12 -13.25
N GLY A 163 12.58 1.34 -14.04
CA GLY A 163 12.67 2.04 -15.33
C GLY A 163 13.17 3.48 -15.18
N HIS A 164 12.71 4.21 -14.18
CA HIS A 164 13.12 5.59 -13.91
C HIS A 164 14.60 5.73 -13.52
N LEU A 165 15.12 4.77 -12.76
CA LEU A 165 16.51 4.75 -12.29
C LEU A 165 17.45 3.93 -13.19
N GLY A 166 16.96 3.27 -14.25
CA GLY A 166 17.75 2.39 -15.10
C GLY A 166 18.25 1.14 -14.37
N LEU A 167 17.48 0.62 -13.42
CA LEU A 167 17.83 -0.59 -12.67
C LEU A 167 17.46 -1.83 -13.47
N ASP A 168 18.37 -2.80 -13.49
CA ASP A 168 18.10 -4.13 -14.01
C ASP A 168 17.29 -4.93 -12.98
N ARG A 169 16.08 -5.33 -13.36
CA ARG A 169 15.16 -6.09 -12.53
C ARG A 169 15.82 -7.36 -11.95
N GLU A 170 16.61 -8.07 -12.73
CA GLU A 170 17.26 -9.32 -12.33
C GLU A 170 18.31 -9.11 -11.21
N ARG A 171 18.72 -7.86 -10.99
CA ARG A 171 19.64 -7.47 -9.91
C ARG A 171 18.94 -6.87 -8.70
N VAL A 172 17.61 -6.89 -8.66
CA VAL A 172 16.82 -6.39 -7.54
C VAL A 172 16.52 -7.53 -6.59
N VAL A 173 16.83 -7.33 -5.31
CA VAL A 173 16.39 -8.18 -4.19
C VAL A 173 15.20 -7.50 -3.54
N ALA A 174 14.06 -8.19 -3.44
CA ALA A 174 12.88 -7.71 -2.76
C ALA A 174 12.60 -8.50 -1.48
N PHE A 175 12.10 -7.79 -0.46
CA PHE A 175 11.68 -8.37 0.81
C PHE A 175 10.19 -8.14 1.00
N GLY A 176 9.48 -9.14 1.56
CA GLY A 176 8.05 -9.05 1.83
C GLY A 176 7.58 -9.94 2.98
N ASP A 177 6.41 -9.58 3.52
CA ASP A 177 5.75 -10.34 4.60
C ASP A 177 4.23 -10.47 4.38
N GLY A 178 3.58 -9.48 3.77
CA GLY A 178 2.15 -9.42 3.57
C GLY A 178 1.69 -9.90 2.20
N GLU A 179 0.45 -10.35 2.08
CA GLU A 179 -0.12 -10.83 0.82
C GLU A 179 0.03 -9.80 -0.32
N ASN A 180 0.01 -8.52 -0.01
CA ASN A 180 0.22 -7.40 -0.94
C ASN A 180 1.67 -7.24 -1.42
N ASP A 181 2.61 -8.09 -0.94
CA ASP A 181 4.00 -8.14 -1.42
C ASP A 181 4.21 -9.20 -2.51
N VAL A 182 3.26 -10.09 -2.74
CA VAL A 182 3.41 -11.21 -3.69
C VAL A 182 3.85 -10.70 -5.07
N GLU A 183 3.16 -9.69 -5.63
CA GLU A 183 3.49 -9.16 -6.95
C GLU A 183 4.85 -8.43 -6.98
N LEU A 184 5.32 -7.89 -5.85
CA LEU A 184 6.66 -7.33 -5.73
C LEU A 184 7.72 -8.43 -5.75
N LEU A 185 7.50 -9.52 -5.02
CA LEU A 185 8.41 -10.66 -4.98
C LEU A 185 8.48 -11.37 -6.33
N GLU A 186 7.33 -11.62 -6.98
CA GLU A 186 7.26 -12.18 -8.33
C GLU A 186 7.93 -11.29 -9.39
N TRP A 187 7.91 -9.97 -9.17
CA TRP A 187 8.57 -9.01 -10.05
C TRP A 187 10.09 -8.99 -9.86
N ALA A 188 10.62 -9.16 -8.66
CA ALA A 188 12.04 -9.06 -8.36
C ALA A 188 12.89 -10.17 -9.02
N GLY A 189 14.19 -9.93 -9.16
CA GLY A 189 15.15 -10.95 -9.61
C GLY A 189 15.50 -11.95 -8.51
N TYR A 190 15.34 -11.56 -7.24
CA TYR A 190 15.50 -12.45 -6.09
C TYR A 190 14.54 -12.03 -4.98
N ALA A 191 13.72 -12.97 -4.54
CA ALA A 191 12.64 -12.74 -3.59
C ALA A 191 12.98 -13.32 -2.21
N VAL A 192 12.84 -12.52 -1.17
CA VAL A 192 13.09 -12.92 0.23
C VAL A 192 11.84 -12.70 1.07
N ALA A 193 11.35 -13.74 1.75
CA ALA A 193 10.29 -13.66 2.72
C ALA A 193 10.84 -13.76 4.15
N VAL A 194 10.21 -13.09 5.11
CA VAL A 194 10.45 -13.37 6.53
C VAL A 194 9.71 -14.65 6.95
N ALA A 195 10.23 -15.39 7.92
CA ALA A 195 9.70 -16.71 8.31
C ALA A 195 8.25 -16.67 8.82
N ASN A 196 7.80 -15.54 9.33
CA ASN A 196 6.41 -15.30 9.77
C ASN A 196 5.54 -14.58 8.72
N ALA A 197 5.94 -14.60 7.44
CA ALA A 197 5.18 -14.03 6.35
C ALA A 197 3.91 -14.85 6.03
N HIS A 198 3.00 -14.21 5.29
CA HIS A 198 1.82 -14.86 4.73
C HIS A 198 2.20 -16.05 3.83
N GLU A 199 1.40 -17.13 3.82
CA GLU A 199 1.70 -18.36 3.08
C GLU A 199 1.99 -18.15 1.58
N ARG A 200 1.25 -17.24 0.92
CA ARG A 200 1.48 -16.89 -0.49
C ARG A 200 2.81 -16.19 -0.72
N VAL A 201 3.28 -15.41 0.25
CA VAL A 201 4.58 -14.73 0.22
C VAL A 201 5.71 -15.75 0.39
N LEU A 202 5.56 -16.69 1.35
CA LEU A 202 6.49 -17.81 1.51
C LEU A 202 6.60 -18.66 0.25
N ALA A 203 5.47 -18.88 -0.44
CA ALA A 203 5.43 -19.67 -1.69
C ALA A 203 6.09 -18.94 -2.89
N ALA A 204 6.13 -17.61 -2.89
CA ALA A 204 6.72 -16.78 -3.95
C ALA A 204 8.22 -16.48 -3.72
N ALA A 205 8.76 -16.81 -2.54
CA ALA A 205 10.13 -16.45 -2.16
C ALA A 205 11.16 -17.48 -2.62
N ASP A 206 12.32 -17.00 -3.09
CA ASP A 206 13.52 -17.82 -3.34
C ASP A 206 14.26 -18.16 -2.04
N HIS A 207 14.11 -17.30 -1.02
CA HIS A 207 14.76 -17.45 0.28
C HIS A 207 13.83 -17.03 1.41
N VAL A 208 13.91 -17.76 2.53
CA VAL A 208 13.20 -17.41 3.77
C VAL A 208 14.22 -17.04 4.84
N CYS A 209 14.20 -15.79 5.28
CA CYS A 209 15.05 -15.31 6.36
C CYS A 209 14.36 -15.42 7.72
N PRO A 210 15.07 -15.23 8.84
CA PRO A 210 14.47 -15.19 10.18
C PRO A 210 13.29 -14.20 10.25
N PRO A 211 12.38 -14.37 11.24
CA PRO A 211 11.22 -13.48 11.39
C PRO A 211 11.64 -12.04 11.70
N VAL A 212 10.69 -11.10 11.57
CA VAL A 212 10.93 -9.67 11.80
C VAL A 212 11.49 -9.39 13.20
N GLU A 213 11.01 -10.11 14.21
CA GLU A 213 11.43 -9.99 15.61
C GLU A 213 12.92 -10.37 15.82
N GLU A 214 13.48 -11.14 14.90
CA GLU A 214 14.89 -11.55 14.90
C GLU A 214 15.73 -10.74 13.90
N GLU A 215 15.17 -9.64 13.36
CA GLU A 215 15.85 -8.75 12.40
C GLU A 215 16.30 -9.47 11.11
N GLY A 216 15.55 -10.47 10.63
CA GLY A 216 15.93 -11.33 9.50
C GLY A 216 16.29 -10.57 8.23
N VAL A 217 15.59 -9.50 7.91
CA VAL A 217 15.89 -8.64 6.74
C VAL A 217 17.27 -7.99 6.90
N ALA A 218 17.60 -7.47 8.09
CA ALA A 218 18.90 -6.86 8.34
C ALA A 218 20.04 -7.87 8.20
N GLN A 219 19.85 -9.09 8.71
CA GLN A 219 20.84 -10.18 8.59
C GLN A 219 21.16 -10.49 7.12
N VAL A 220 20.14 -10.59 6.27
CA VAL A 220 20.35 -10.83 4.82
C VAL A 220 21.09 -9.67 4.17
N ILE A 221 20.69 -8.42 4.45
CA ILE A 221 21.36 -7.23 3.88
C ILE A 221 22.82 -7.16 4.32
N GLU A 222 23.13 -7.41 5.58
CA GLU A 222 24.50 -7.43 6.13
C GLU A 222 25.37 -8.52 5.47
N ALA A 223 24.82 -9.72 5.28
CA ALA A 223 25.50 -10.80 4.58
C ALA A 223 25.88 -10.39 3.15
N TYR A 224 24.93 -9.83 2.37
CA TYR A 224 25.20 -9.33 1.01
C TYR A 224 26.27 -8.24 0.98
N LEU A 225 26.27 -7.31 1.94
CA LEU A 225 27.27 -6.24 2.01
C LEU A 225 28.65 -6.74 2.42
N THR A 226 28.72 -7.87 3.12
CA THR A 226 29.99 -8.49 3.55
C THR A 226 30.61 -9.30 2.41
N ASP A 227 29.81 -10.07 1.69
CA ASP A 227 30.26 -10.90 0.57
C ASP A 227 30.63 -10.09 -0.69
N ALA A 228 30.16 -8.84 -0.79
CA ALA A 228 30.46 -7.92 -1.89
C ALA A 228 31.81 -7.18 -1.73
N ARG A 229 32.57 -7.44 -0.64
CA ARG A 229 33.92 -6.88 -0.38
C ARG A 229 35.00 -7.86 -0.75
#